data_983c3f745424a17d7d42c1ba1c1abf92
#
_entry.id   983c3f745424a17d7d42c1ba1c1abf92
#
_cell.length_a   1.000
_cell.length_b   1.000
_cell.length_c   1.000
_cell.angle_alpha   90.00
_cell.angle_beta   90.00
_cell.angle_gamma   90.00
#
_symmetry.space_group_name_H-M   'P 1'
#
loop_
_entity.id
_entity.type
_entity.pdbx_description
1 polymer ?
#
loop_
_entity_poly.entity_id
_entity_poly.type
_entity_poly.pdbx_seq_one_letter_code
_entity_poly.pdbx_strand_id
1 'polypeptide(L)'
;MANRDVENVLDTVARYFVGQRRILEKVLAGALANGHILFEDNPGLGKTLLVKVVSRALGLESRRIQFTPDMLPADIMGSKIWNPATRQFELFKGPIFTSLVLADEINRAPPKTQSALLEAMEERQVTIEGQTIPIPPPFIVLATQNPIEQEGTYPLPEAQMDRFLLRLSTGYPADLAAEREILRRRVAWQQEDPSKTVPACCDAKTFRAWQATVEKDIFVHDSMLEYMAALVRKVREHPKVEVGPSPRGSLALLRVSRALAFVRGRGYVTPDDIVDVAVDVLAHRTIVEVDQVLEGVTGARIVSEVVKSLAPPRATLPPVR
;
A
#
# COMPACT_ATOMS: atom_id res chain seq x y z
N MET A 1 4.49 3.98 24.89
CA MET A 1 3.49 2.90 24.68
C MET A 1 3.33 2.59 23.20
N ALA A 2 3.00 3.54 22.33
CA ALA A 2 2.77 3.25 20.88
C ALA A 2 3.90 2.50 20.17
N ASN A 3 5.17 2.78 20.47
CA ASN A 3 6.32 2.12 19.85
C ASN A 3 6.37 0.61 20.14
N ARG A 4 6.04 0.20 21.37
CA ARG A 4 6.05 -1.23 21.75
C ARG A 4 4.91 -2.01 21.08
N ASP A 5 3.77 -1.35 20.90
CA ASP A 5 2.60 -1.99 20.28
C ASP A 5 2.81 -2.16 18.76
N VAL A 6 3.41 -1.16 18.10
CA VAL A 6 3.80 -1.23 16.69
C VAL A 6 4.84 -2.34 16.44
N GLU A 7 5.85 -2.43 17.31
CA GLU A 7 6.86 -3.49 17.26
C GLU A 7 6.20 -4.87 17.43
N ASN A 8 5.26 -5.00 18.36
CA ASN A 8 4.51 -6.25 18.57
C ASN A 8 3.69 -6.65 17.32
N VAL A 9 3.11 -5.68 16.60
CA VAL A 9 2.45 -5.96 15.30
C VAL A 9 3.45 -6.52 14.30
N LEU A 10 4.61 -5.87 14.11
CA LEU A 10 5.64 -6.31 13.16
C LEU A 10 6.17 -7.70 13.52
N ASP A 11 6.45 -7.95 14.78
CA ASP A 11 6.94 -9.25 15.26
C ASP A 11 5.88 -10.35 15.10
N THR A 12 4.62 -10.02 15.35
CA THR A 12 3.51 -10.95 15.12
C THR A 12 3.39 -11.29 13.64
N VAL A 13 3.42 -10.30 12.74
CA VAL A 13 3.39 -10.56 11.30
C VAL A 13 4.60 -11.40 10.87
N ALA A 14 5.79 -11.10 11.37
CA ALA A 14 7.01 -11.82 11.04
C ALA A 14 7.01 -13.30 11.47
N ARG A 15 6.21 -13.67 12.47
CA ARG A 15 6.02 -15.09 12.86
C ARG A 15 5.25 -15.91 11.82
N TYR A 16 4.37 -15.26 11.06
CA TYR A 16 3.50 -15.92 10.09
C TYR A 16 3.93 -15.71 8.64
N PHE A 17 4.64 -14.64 8.36
CA PHE A 17 5.13 -14.32 7.02
C PHE A 17 6.65 -14.31 7.00
N VAL A 18 7.25 -15.14 6.13
CA VAL A 18 8.69 -15.14 5.89
C VAL A 18 9.00 -14.12 4.80
N GLY A 19 9.59 -13.02 5.19
CA GLY A 19 9.92 -11.92 4.27
C GLY A 19 10.85 -10.92 4.93
N GLN A 20 11.30 -9.95 4.14
CA GLN A 20 12.16 -8.90 4.67
C GLN A 20 11.36 -7.98 5.61
N ARG A 21 11.86 -7.79 6.83
CA ARG A 21 11.24 -6.88 7.82
C ARG A 21 10.97 -5.49 7.25
N ARG A 22 11.87 -5.00 6.40
CA ARG A 22 11.72 -3.70 5.70
C ARG A 22 10.44 -3.60 4.88
N ILE A 23 9.99 -4.70 4.26
CA ILE A 23 8.71 -4.73 3.53
C ILE A 23 7.54 -4.62 4.50
N LEU A 24 7.60 -5.32 5.64
CA LEU A 24 6.55 -5.23 6.66
C LEU A 24 6.43 -3.82 7.25
N GLU A 25 7.57 -3.16 7.50
CA GLU A 25 7.62 -1.76 7.93
C GLU A 25 6.95 -0.84 6.91
N LYS A 26 7.23 -1.01 5.61
CA LYS A 26 6.64 -0.22 4.52
C LYS A 26 5.14 -0.46 4.36
N VAL A 27 4.69 -1.71 4.49
CA VAL A 27 3.25 -2.05 4.46
C VAL A 27 2.53 -1.35 5.61
N LEU A 28 3.07 -1.44 6.81
CA LEU A 28 2.50 -0.78 7.98
C LEU A 28 2.56 0.75 7.85
N ALA A 29 3.67 1.31 7.35
CA ALA A 29 3.82 2.73 7.10
C ALA A 29 2.79 3.24 6.07
N GLY A 30 2.58 2.52 4.97
CA GLY A 30 1.56 2.85 3.96
C GLY A 30 0.14 2.87 4.55
N ALA A 31 -0.19 1.88 5.38
CA ALA A 31 -1.47 1.79 6.07
C ALA A 31 -1.66 2.93 7.11
N LEU A 32 -0.61 3.24 7.87
CA LEU A 32 -0.61 4.34 8.86
C LEU A 32 -0.64 5.73 8.19
N ALA A 33 -0.05 5.87 7.00
CA ALA A 33 -0.18 7.06 6.18
C ALA A 33 -1.57 7.21 5.54
N ASN A 34 -2.55 6.36 5.91
CA ASN A 34 -3.90 6.32 5.34
C ASN A 34 -3.89 6.20 3.81
N GLY A 35 -2.96 5.40 3.27
CA GLY A 35 -2.75 5.19 1.85
C GLY A 35 -3.12 3.78 1.40
N HIS A 36 -3.22 3.61 0.09
CA HIS A 36 -3.42 2.32 -0.56
C HIS A 36 -2.11 1.81 -1.12
N ILE A 37 -1.93 0.50 -1.20
CA ILE A 37 -0.67 -0.14 -1.58
C ILE A 37 -0.93 -1.09 -2.74
N LEU A 38 -0.09 -1.00 -3.78
CA LEU A 38 -0.07 -1.93 -4.89
C LEU A 38 1.13 -2.87 -4.73
N PHE A 39 0.86 -4.17 -4.74
CA PHE A 39 1.89 -5.20 -4.85
C PHE A 39 2.02 -5.64 -6.32
N GLU A 40 3.19 -5.45 -6.87
CA GLU A 40 3.52 -5.87 -8.22
C GLU A 40 4.55 -7.00 -8.15
N ASP A 41 4.07 -8.22 -8.26
CA ASP A 41 4.87 -9.42 -8.08
C ASP A 41 4.32 -10.59 -8.87
N ASN A 42 5.16 -11.58 -9.08
CA ASN A 42 4.77 -12.89 -9.59
C ASN A 42 3.73 -13.56 -8.68
N PRO A 43 2.91 -14.48 -9.21
CA PRO A 43 1.99 -15.26 -8.41
C PRO A 43 2.72 -16.15 -7.39
N GLY A 44 2.02 -16.52 -6.32
CA GLY A 44 2.56 -17.48 -5.34
C GLY A 44 3.50 -16.92 -4.27
N LEU A 45 3.79 -15.61 -4.25
CA LEU A 45 4.71 -14.99 -3.28
C LEU A 45 4.08 -14.65 -1.90
N GLY A 46 2.94 -15.25 -1.57
CA GLY A 46 2.34 -15.13 -0.24
C GLY A 46 1.63 -13.79 0.05
N LYS A 47 1.34 -12.96 -0.97
CA LYS A 47 0.66 -11.66 -0.80
C LYS A 47 -0.66 -11.77 -0.04
N THR A 48 -1.49 -12.75 -0.41
CA THR A 48 -2.77 -13.01 0.27
C THR A 48 -2.58 -13.36 1.74
N LEU A 49 -1.58 -14.19 2.06
CA LEU A 49 -1.25 -14.52 3.45
C LEU A 49 -0.77 -13.28 4.21
N LEU A 50 0.13 -12.48 3.63
CA LEU A 50 0.64 -11.24 4.24
C LEU A 50 -0.52 -10.32 4.61
N VAL A 51 -1.44 -10.06 3.69
CA VAL A 51 -2.58 -9.16 3.92
C VAL A 51 -3.50 -9.69 5.03
N LYS A 52 -3.83 -10.97 5.01
CA LYS A 52 -4.63 -11.60 6.07
C LYS A 52 -3.96 -11.51 7.44
N VAL A 53 -2.66 -11.76 7.49
CA VAL A 53 -1.88 -11.70 8.74
C VAL A 53 -1.81 -10.26 9.26
N VAL A 54 -1.51 -9.29 8.39
CA VAL A 54 -1.47 -7.86 8.75
C VAL A 54 -2.82 -7.39 9.26
N SER A 55 -3.93 -7.70 8.56
CA SER A 55 -5.25 -7.25 8.99
C SER A 55 -5.64 -7.80 10.36
N ARG A 56 -5.34 -9.08 10.62
CA ARG A 56 -5.63 -9.68 11.92
C ARG A 56 -4.74 -9.12 13.03
N ALA A 57 -3.44 -8.96 12.77
CA ALA A 57 -2.53 -8.36 13.75
C ALA A 57 -2.95 -6.92 14.11
N LEU A 58 -3.51 -6.17 13.16
CA LEU A 58 -4.06 -4.84 13.37
C LEU A 58 -5.48 -4.83 13.96
N GLY A 59 -6.12 -5.98 14.14
CA GLY A 59 -7.50 -6.05 14.63
C GLY A 59 -8.52 -5.39 13.68
N LEU A 60 -8.23 -5.35 12.38
CA LEU A 60 -9.06 -4.73 11.35
C LEU A 60 -9.92 -5.80 10.64
N GLU A 61 -11.19 -5.49 10.41
CA GLU A 61 -12.00 -6.30 9.51
C GLU A 61 -11.41 -6.23 8.11
N SER A 62 -11.29 -7.40 7.46
CA SER A 62 -10.78 -7.47 6.09
C SER A 62 -11.65 -8.34 5.20
N ARG A 63 -11.75 -7.96 3.93
CA ARG A 63 -12.39 -8.73 2.87
C ARG A 63 -11.49 -8.89 1.67
N ARG A 64 -11.54 -10.07 1.05
CA ARG A 64 -10.84 -10.36 -0.20
C ARG A 64 -11.82 -10.21 -1.36
N ILE A 65 -11.40 -9.51 -2.39
CA ILE A 65 -12.06 -9.40 -3.69
C ILE A 65 -11.10 -9.99 -4.71
N GLN A 66 -11.44 -11.14 -5.27
CA GLN A 66 -10.70 -11.75 -6.38
C GLN A 66 -11.25 -11.17 -7.67
N PHE A 67 -10.44 -10.41 -8.41
CA PHE A 67 -10.85 -9.78 -9.64
C PHE A 67 -10.86 -10.80 -10.80
N THR A 68 -11.93 -10.75 -11.63
CA THR A 68 -12.14 -11.63 -12.78
C THR A 68 -12.64 -10.82 -13.98
N PRO A 69 -12.47 -11.34 -15.22
CA PRO A 69 -12.86 -10.60 -16.42
C PRO A 69 -14.36 -10.30 -16.55
N ASP A 70 -15.20 -11.04 -15.85
CA ASP A 70 -16.67 -10.91 -15.84
C ASP A 70 -17.21 -10.07 -14.69
N MET A 71 -16.33 -9.60 -13.78
CA MET A 71 -16.73 -8.86 -12.60
C MET A 71 -17.30 -7.48 -12.94
N LEU A 72 -18.41 -7.13 -12.33
CA LEU A 72 -19.09 -5.84 -12.45
C LEU A 72 -18.78 -4.92 -11.26
N PRO A 73 -18.89 -3.58 -11.42
CA PRO A 73 -18.76 -2.62 -10.32
C PRO A 73 -19.70 -2.91 -9.14
N ALA A 74 -20.91 -3.42 -9.41
CA ALA A 74 -21.88 -3.78 -8.38
C ALA A 74 -21.42 -4.92 -7.46
N ASP A 75 -20.57 -5.83 -7.95
CA ASP A 75 -20.01 -6.93 -7.17
C ASP A 75 -19.05 -6.41 -6.08
N ILE A 76 -18.45 -5.24 -6.31
CA ILE A 76 -17.54 -4.58 -5.37
C ILE A 76 -18.28 -3.63 -4.44
N MET A 77 -19.11 -2.75 -5.01
CA MET A 77 -19.77 -1.67 -4.29
C MET A 77 -21.07 -2.12 -3.61
N GLY A 78 -21.75 -3.12 -4.21
CA GLY A 78 -23.09 -3.52 -3.82
C GLY A 78 -24.16 -2.95 -4.75
N SER A 79 -25.40 -3.26 -4.45
CA SER A 79 -26.57 -2.87 -5.25
C SER A 79 -27.81 -2.73 -4.37
N LYS A 80 -28.88 -2.16 -4.93
CA LYS A 80 -30.20 -2.23 -4.28
C LYS A 80 -30.93 -3.48 -4.76
N ILE A 81 -31.43 -4.26 -3.82
CA ILE A 81 -32.15 -5.50 -4.08
C ILE A 81 -33.60 -5.30 -3.63
N TRP A 82 -34.55 -5.70 -4.48
CA TRP A 82 -35.97 -5.70 -4.10
C TRP A 82 -36.24 -6.75 -3.00
N ASN A 83 -36.75 -6.28 -1.86
CA ASN A 83 -37.18 -7.14 -0.79
C ASN A 83 -38.71 -7.37 -0.91
N PRO A 84 -39.16 -8.58 -1.29
CA PRO A 84 -40.60 -8.86 -1.44
C PRO A 84 -41.39 -8.74 -0.12
N ALA A 85 -40.79 -8.98 1.02
CA ALA A 85 -41.43 -8.93 2.32
C ALA A 85 -41.72 -7.48 2.75
N THR A 86 -40.77 -6.56 2.54
CA THR A 86 -40.91 -5.13 2.87
C THR A 86 -41.51 -4.33 1.71
N ARG A 87 -41.55 -4.90 0.49
CA ARG A 87 -41.91 -4.24 -0.77
C ARG A 87 -41.13 -2.96 -1.01
N GLN A 88 -39.84 -3.00 -0.67
CA GLN A 88 -38.91 -1.87 -0.84
C GLN A 88 -37.58 -2.36 -1.42
N PHE A 89 -36.86 -1.43 -2.04
CA PHE A 89 -35.46 -1.67 -2.42
C PHE A 89 -34.58 -1.49 -1.19
N GLU A 90 -33.85 -2.52 -0.83
CA GLU A 90 -32.91 -2.52 0.28
C GLU A 90 -31.47 -2.48 -0.26
N LEU A 91 -30.63 -1.68 0.40
CA LEU A 91 -29.23 -1.57 0.04
C LEU A 91 -28.47 -2.80 0.52
N PHE A 92 -27.92 -3.55 -0.41
CA PHE A 92 -26.96 -4.63 -0.14
C PHE A 92 -25.52 -4.08 -0.34
N LYS A 93 -24.82 -3.88 0.77
CA LYS A 93 -23.45 -3.36 0.75
C LYS A 93 -22.47 -4.42 0.24
N GLY A 94 -21.67 -4.05 -0.75
CA GLY A 94 -20.62 -4.90 -1.30
C GLY A 94 -19.41 -5.08 -0.37
N PRO A 95 -18.44 -5.91 -0.76
CA PRO A 95 -17.26 -6.23 0.03
C PRO A 95 -16.33 -5.04 0.29
N ILE A 96 -16.48 -3.93 -0.43
CA ILE A 96 -15.67 -2.71 -0.23
C ILE A 96 -15.95 -2.03 1.12
N PHE A 97 -17.11 -2.25 1.73
CA PHE A 97 -17.45 -1.71 3.05
C PHE A 97 -16.77 -2.52 4.16
N THR A 98 -15.48 -2.35 4.28
CA THR A 98 -14.61 -2.98 5.29
C THR A 98 -13.40 -2.09 5.56
N SER A 99 -12.65 -2.35 6.61
CA SER A 99 -11.47 -1.56 6.98
C SER A 99 -10.27 -1.84 6.08
N LEU A 100 -10.10 -3.09 5.63
CA LEU A 100 -9.01 -3.50 4.78
C LEU A 100 -9.52 -4.37 3.64
N VAL A 101 -9.33 -3.93 2.41
CA VAL A 101 -9.65 -4.69 1.20
C VAL A 101 -8.39 -5.30 0.63
N LEU A 102 -8.38 -6.62 0.43
CA LEU A 102 -7.42 -7.27 -0.47
C LEU A 102 -8.06 -7.34 -1.86
N ALA A 103 -7.63 -6.47 -2.76
CA ALA A 103 -8.01 -6.48 -4.18
C ALA A 103 -7.01 -7.35 -4.95
N ASP A 104 -7.34 -8.63 -5.11
CA ASP A 104 -6.42 -9.61 -5.68
C ASP A 104 -6.55 -9.69 -7.20
N GLU A 105 -5.42 -9.53 -7.93
CA GLU A 105 -5.35 -9.53 -9.40
C GLU A 105 -6.21 -8.44 -10.06
N ILE A 106 -6.09 -7.18 -9.60
CA ILE A 106 -6.91 -6.05 -10.05
C ILE A 106 -6.88 -5.86 -11.58
N ASN A 107 -5.76 -6.19 -12.22
CA ASN A 107 -5.59 -6.09 -13.67
C ASN A 107 -6.38 -7.15 -14.48
N ARG A 108 -7.06 -8.10 -13.85
CA ARG A 108 -7.98 -9.03 -14.54
C ARG A 108 -9.37 -8.47 -14.78
N ALA A 109 -9.79 -7.49 -13.98
CA ALA A 109 -11.13 -6.92 -14.15
C ALA A 109 -11.19 -5.92 -15.30
N PRO A 110 -12.37 -5.74 -15.92
CA PRO A 110 -12.57 -4.71 -16.93
C PRO A 110 -12.29 -3.30 -16.39
N PRO A 111 -11.86 -2.34 -17.25
CA PRO A 111 -11.51 -0.98 -16.84
C PRO A 111 -12.61 -0.25 -16.03
N LYS A 112 -13.88 -0.53 -16.32
CA LYS A 112 -15.02 0.05 -15.60
C LYS A 112 -15.05 -0.40 -14.14
N THR A 113 -14.75 -1.66 -13.87
CA THR A 113 -14.70 -2.24 -12.52
C THR A 113 -13.48 -1.77 -11.76
N GLN A 114 -12.31 -1.68 -12.42
CA GLN A 114 -11.12 -1.06 -11.85
C GLN A 114 -11.39 0.39 -11.44
N SER A 115 -11.98 1.19 -12.34
CA SER A 115 -12.29 2.59 -12.09
C SER A 115 -13.21 2.78 -10.88
N ALA A 116 -14.19 1.91 -10.68
CA ALA A 116 -15.08 1.96 -9.52
C ALA A 116 -14.32 1.77 -8.19
N LEU A 117 -13.39 0.80 -8.11
CA LEU A 117 -12.55 0.64 -6.94
C LEU A 117 -11.64 1.86 -6.72
N LEU A 118 -11.00 2.35 -7.78
CA LEU A 118 -10.06 3.46 -7.70
C LEU A 118 -10.74 4.79 -7.33
N GLU A 119 -11.99 5.01 -7.78
CA GLU A 119 -12.81 6.13 -7.34
C GLU A 119 -13.14 6.04 -5.85
N ALA A 120 -13.57 4.86 -5.39
CA ALA A 120 -13.84 4.63 -3.98
C ALA A 120 -12.60 4.81 -3.09
N MET A 121 -11.40 4.47 -3.60
CA MET A 121 -10.13 4.71 -2.92
C MET A 121 -9.83 6.20 -2.73
N GLU A 122 -10.09 7.01 -3.74
CA GLU A 122 -9.82 8.46 -3.71
C GLU A 122 -10.86 9.20 -2.89
N GLU A 123 -12.16 8.97 -3.19
CA GLU A 123 -13.27 9.72 -2.62
C GLU A 123 -13.71 9.21 -1.23
N ARG A 124 -13.26 8.02 -0.82
CA ARG A 124 -13.67 7.36 0.44
C ARG A 124 -15.18 7.17 0.55
N GLN A 125 -15.86 7.08 -0.58
CA GLN A 125 -17.28 6.88 -0.72
C GLN A 125 -17.58 6.12 -1.99
N VAL A 126 -18.80 5.58 -2.09
CA VAL A 126 -19.33 4.94 -3.31
C VAL A 126 -20.69 5.50 -3.64
N THR A 127 -21.03 5.57 -4.91
CA THR A 127 -22.36 5.96 -5.37
C THR A 127 -23.09 4.74 -5.93
N ILE A 128 -24.19 4.35 -5.27
CA ILE A 128 -25.04 3.22 -5.67
C ILE A 128 -26.43 3.76 -6.04
N GLU A 129 -26.80 3.65 -7.32
CA GLU A 129 -28.08 4.13 -7.85
C GLU A 129 -28.44 5.56 -7.39
N GLY A 130 -27.46 6.47 -7.54
CA GLY A 130 -27.63 7.89 -7.20
C GLY A 130 -27.51 8.23 -5.71
N GLN A 131 -27.32 7.25 -4.84
CA GLN A 131 -27.08 7.48 -3.42
C GLN A 131 -25.60 7.36 -3.10
N THR A 132 -24.97 8.44 -2.63
CA THR A 132 -23.58 8.44 -2.16
C THR A 132 -23.51 7.97 -0.71
N ILE A 133 -22.64 6.97 -0.46
CA ILE A 133 -22.48 6.31 0.81
C ILE A 133 -21.00 6.37 1.21
N PRO A 134 -20.66 6.97 2.35
CA PRO A 134 -19.28 7.02 2.82
C PRO A 134 -18.81 5.64 3.26
N ILE A 135 -17.52 5.34 3.00
CA ILE A 135 -16.85 4.14 3.52
C ILE A 135 -16.26 4.49 4.89
N PRO A 136 -16.62 3.76 5.96
CA PRO A 136 -16.13 4.07 7.30
C PRO A 136 -14.60 3.94 7.41
N PRO A 137 -13.90 4.90 8.06
CA PRO A 137 -12.47 4.79 8.32
C PRO A 137 -12.16 3.79 9.46
N PRO A 138 -11.01 3.13 9.45
CA PRO A 138 -9.98 3.20 8.39
C PRO A 138 -10.42 2.44 7.13
N PHE A 139 -10.02 2.94 5.96
CA PHE A 139 -10.25 2.24 4.70
C PHE A 139 -8.94 2.14 3.92
N ILE A 140 -8.43 0.93 3.79
CA ILE A 140 -7.14 0.64 3.17
C ILE A 140 -7.35 -0.44 2.11
N VAL A 141 -6.83 -0.20 0.91
CA VAL A 141 -6.80 -1.20 -0.16
C VAL A 141 -5.37 -1.67 -0.34
N LEU A 142 -5.17 -2.97 -0.26
CA LEU A 142 -3.95 -3.66 -0.65
C LEU A 142 -4.28 -4.41 -1.95
N ALA A 143 -3.86 -3.84 -3.08
CA ALA A 143 -4.11 -4.42 -4.39
C ALA A 143 -2.92 -5.27 -4.82
N THR A 144 -3.18 -6.32 -5.61
CA THR A 144 -2.14 -7.09 -6.27
C THR A 144 -2.33 -7.02 -7.79
N GLN A 145 -1.22 -6.97 -8.51
CA GLN A 145 -1.21 -7.22 -9.95
C GLN A 145 -0.06 -8.16 -10.32
N ASN A 146 -0.28 -8.93 -11.37
CA ASN A 146 0.74 -9.79 -11.95
C ASN A 146 1.25 -9.15 -13.25
N PRO A 147 2.52 -8.70 -13.32
CA PRO A 147 3.04 -8.03 -14.49
C PRO A 147 3.30 -8.97 -15.69
N ILE A 148 3.38 -10.27 -15.45
CA ILE A 148 3.76 -11.25 -16.50
C ILE A 148 2.53 -11.74 -17.27
N GLU A 149 1.37 -11.72 -16.66
CA GLU A 149 0.13 -12.23 -17.26
C GLU A 149 -0.44 -11.19 -18.23
N GLN A 150 -0.25 -11.41 -19.53
CA GLN A 150 -0.70 -10.48 -20.58
C GLN A 150 -2.05 -10.88 -21.16
N GLU A 151 -2.37 -12.19 -21.18
CA GLU A 151 -3.61 -12.69 -21.76
C GLU A 151 -4.79 -12.50 -20.81
N GLY A 152 -5.85 -11.84 -21.26
CA GLY A 152 -7.04 -11.57 -20.46
C GLY A 152 -6.85 -10.54 -19.34
N THR A 153 -5.83 -9.69 -19.43
CA THR A 153 -5.58 -8.61 -18.44
C THR A 153 -5.74 -7.21 -19.04
N TYR A 154 -6.11 -6.28 -18.19
CA TYR A 154 -6.23 -4.87 -18.50
C TYR A 154 -5.26 -4.09 -17.59
N PRO A 155 -4.09 -3.68 -18.09
CA PRO A 155 -3.14 -2.94 -17.28
C PRO A 155 -3.76 -1.65 -16.74
N LEU A 156 -3.39 -1.31 -15.51
CA LEU A 156 -3.82 -0.05 -14.92
C LEU A 156 -3.15 1.12 -15.66
N PRO A 157 -3.92 2.10 -16.16
CA PRO A 157 -3.35 3.34 -16.68
C PRO A 157 -2.51 4.06 -15.62
N GLU A 158 -1.46 4.74 -16.05
CA GLU A 158 -0.51 5.44 -15.16
C GLU A 158 -1.19 6.46 -14.24
N ALA A 159 -2.16 7.21 -14.77
CA ALA A 159 -2.98 8.14 -13.97
C ALA A 159 -3.79 7.45 -12.86
N GLN A 160 -4.09 6.17 -13.02
CA GLN A 160 -4.77 5.35 -12.02
C GLN A 160 -3.78 4.77 -10.99
N MET A 161 -2.56 4.44 -11.42
CA MET A 161 -1.50 4.00 -10.53
C MET A 161 -1.07 5.08 -9.52
N ASP A 162 -1.18 6.38 -9.88
CA ASP A 162 -0.88 7.51 -8.97
C ASP A 162 -1.77 7.54 -7.70
N ARG A 163 -2.91 6.84 -7.71
CA ARG A 163 -3.79 6.70 -6.53
C ARG A 163 -3.24 5.75 -5.46
N PHE A 164 -2.33 4.86 -5.82
CA PHE A 164 -1.62 4.04 -4.84
C PHE A 164 -0.49 4.84 -4.21
N LEU A 165 -0.45 4.86 -2.88
CA LEU A 165 0.57 5.57 -2.12
C LEU A 165 1.95 4.95 -2.30
N LEU A 166 2.01 3.62 -2.30
CA LEU A 166 3.20 2.79 -2.46
C LEU A 166 2.97 1.72 -3.53
N ARG A 167 4.02 1.46 -4.32
CA ARG A 167 4.14 0.24 -5.11
C ARG A 167 5.27 -0.60 -4.52
N LEU A 168 4.93 -1.79 -4.03
CA LEU A 168 5.85 -2.70 -3.35
C LEU A 168 5.98 -4.02 -4.11
N SER A 169 7.10 -4.68 -3.89
CA SER A 169 7.33 -6.08 -4.25
C SER A 169 7.70 -6.85 -2.98
N THR A 170 7.10 -8.02 -2.78
CA THR A 170 7.49 -8.92 -1.69
C THR A 170 8.77 -9.68 -2.06
N GLY A 171 8.99 -9.89 -3.35
CA GLY A 171 10.13 -10.62 -3.87
C GLY A 171 10.13 -12.11 -3.54
N TYR A 172 11.09 -12.83 -4.10
CA TYR A 172 11.36 -14.21 -3.70
C TYR A 172 12.06 -14.23 -2.33
N PRO A 173 12.02 -15.38 -1.61
CA PRO A 173 12.84 -15.58 -0.42
C PRO A 173 14.30 -15.24 -0.70
N ALA A 174 14.95 -14.54 0.23
CA ALA A 174 16.27 -13.98 -0.01
C ALA A 174 17.38 -15.03 -0.19
N ASP A 175 17.20 -16.19 0.44
CA ASP A 175 18.18 -17.26 0.46
C ASP A 175 17.54 -18.63 0.78
N LEU A 176 18.36 -19.69 0.73
CA LEU A 176 17.94 -21.05 1.07
C LEU A 176 17.44 -21.20 2.52
N ALA A 177 17.92 -20.38 3.44
CA ALA A 177 17.48 -20.42 4.83
C ALA A 177 16.03 -19.91 4.95
N ALA A 178 15.68 -18.85 4.22
CA ALA A 178 14.31 -18.33 4.14
C ALA A 178 13.36 -19.34 3.49
N GLU A 179 13.76 -20.00 2.39
CA GLU A 179 12.97 -21.07 1.77
C GLU A 179 12.73 -22.23 2.77
N ARG A 180 13.78 -22.69 3.42
CA ARG A 180 13.66 -23.74 4.44
C ARG A 180 12.74 -23.33 5.59
N GLU A 181 12.76 -22.07 5.99
CA GLU A 181 11.90 -21.56 7.05
C GLU A 181 10.42 -21.56 6.64
N ILE A 182 10.08 -21.26 5.39
CA ILE A 182 8.71 -21.40 4.87
C ILE A 182 8.22 -22.84 5.01
N LEU A 183 9.04 -23.82 4.58
CA LEU A 183 8.70 -25.24 4.67
C LEU A 183 8.55 -25.69 6.14
N ARG A 184 9.48 -25.28 7.01
CA ARG A 184 9.43 -25.56 8.44
C ARG A 184 8.15 -25.05 9.09
N ARG A 185 7.76 -23.80 8.80
CA ARG A 185 6.52 -23.21 9.32
C ARG A 185 5.29 -23.96 8.82
N ARG A 186 5.25 -24.33 7.55
CA ARG A 186 4.14 -25.12 7.01
C ARG A 186 3.96 -26.46 7.71
N VAL A 187 5.06 -27.14 8.02
CA VAL A 187 5.05 -28.39 8.79
C VAL A 187 4.55 -28.14 10.22
N ALA A 188 5.03 -27.07 10.86
CA ALA A 188 4.64 -26.76 12.25
C ALA A 188 3.17 -26.35 12.38
N TRP A 189 2.63 -25.60 11.41
CA TRP A 189 1.23 -25.15 11.45
C TRP A 189 0.21 -26.26 11.19
N GLN A 190 0.57 -27.29 10.44
CA GLN A 190 -0.31 -28.41 10.07
C GLN A 190 -1.64 -27.99 9.45
N GLN A 191 -1.71 -26.77 8.91
CA GLN A 191 -2.88 -26.17 8.28
C GLN A 191 -2.49 -25.27 7.11
N GLU A 192 -3.38 -25.14 6.11
CA GLU A 192 -3.10 -24.35 4.92
C GLU A 192 -3.16 -22.83 5.16
N ASP A 193 -4.08 -22.38 6.00
CA ASP A 193 -4.27 -20.97 6.31
C ASP A 193 -3.99 -20.67 7.79
N PRO A 194 -2.73 -20.37 8.13
CA PRO A 194 -2.33 -20.06 9.51
C PRO A 194 -2.83 -18.70 9.98
N SER A 195 -3.35 -17.86 9.07
CA SER A 195 -3.82 -16.51 9.43
C SER A 195 -4.94 -16.53 10.46
N LYS A 196 -5.70 -17.63 10.57
CA LYS A 196 -6.80 -17.79 11.53
C LYS A 196 -6.36 -17.76 12.99
N THR A 197 -5.09 -18.08 13.24
CA THR A 197 -4.50 -18.14 14.59
C THR A 197 -3.71 -16.88 14.97
N VAL A 198 -3.65 -15.89 14.07
CA VAL A 198 -2.95 -14.63 14.33
C VAL A 198 -3.69 -13.84 15.41
N PRO A 199 -3.04 -13.49 16.52
CA PRO A 199 -3.63 -12.67 17.55
C PRO A 199 -3.73 -11.21 17.08
N ALA A 200 -4.78 -10.50 17.47
CA ALA A 200 -4.86 -9.06 17.33
C ALA A 200 -3.93 -8.39 18.35
N CYS A 201 -3.07 -7.49 17.87
CA CYS A 201 -2.14 -6.71 18.70
C CYS A 201 -2.71 -5.32 19.05
N CYS A 202 -3.69 -4.86 18.29
CA CYS A 202 -4.44 -3.62 18.53
C CYS A 202 -5.87 -3.75 18.01
N ASP A 203 -6.64 -2.68 18.08
CA ASP A 203 -7.97 -2.55 17.52
C ASP A 203 -8.06 -1.37 16.54
N ALA A 204 -9.18 -1.23 15.84
CA ALA A 204 -9.40 -0.17 14.88
C ALA A 204 -9.31 1.24 15.51
N LYS A 205 -9.67 1.40 16.79
CA LYS A 205 -9.58 2.67 17.51
C LYS A 205 -8.13 3.04 17.74
N THR A 206 -7.33 2.11 18.25
CA THR A 206 -5.88 2.28 18.47
C THR A 206 -5.16 2.54 17.14
N PHE A 207 -5.47 1.79 16.09
CA PHE A 207 -4.90 2.00 14.77
C PHE A 207 -5.18 3.42 14.23
N ARG A 208 -6.41 3.90 14.36
CA ARG A 208 -6.77 5.29 13.99
C ARG A 208 -6.06 6.34 14.84
N ALA A 209 -5.84 6.08 16.12
CA ALA A 209 -5.04 6.96 16.96
C ALA A 209 -3.58 7.06 16.48
N TRP A 210 -2.98 5.94 16.04
CA TRP A 210 -1.66 5.96 15.43
C TRP A 210 -1.63 6.76 14.11
N GLN A 211 -2.66 6.60 13.24
CA GLN A 211 -2.77 7.42 12.03
C GLN A 211 -2.82 8.92 12.37
N ALA A 212 -3.57 9.30 13.40
CA ALA A 212 -3.64 10.68 13.85
C ALA A 212 -2.29 11.20 14.40
N THR A 213 -1.56 10.37 15.17
CA THR A 213 -0.22 10.68 15.64
C THR A 213 0.77 10.85 14.48
N VAL A 214 0.75 9.97 13.50
CA VAL A 214 1.58 10.10 12.28
C VAL A 214 1.31 11.43 11.59
N GLU A 215 0.04 11.81 11.46
CA GLU A 215 -0.32 13.04 10.75
C GLU A 215 0.02 14.32 11.52
N LYS A 216 -0.10 14.34 12.85
CA LYS A 216 -0.03 15.54 13.65
C LYS A 216 1.28 15.72 14.41
N ASP A 217 1.86 14.61 14.90
CA ASP A 217 2.89 14.69 15.95
C ASP A 217 4.30 14.35 15.44
N ILE A 218 4.42 13.69 14.26
CA ILE A 218 5.74 13.39 13.68
C ILE A 218 6.33 14.65 13.07
N PHE A 219 7.41 15.14 13.67
CA PHE A 219 8.10 16.35 13.27
C PHE A 219 8.85 16.16 11.94
N VAL A 220 8.79 17.17 11.07
CA VAL A 220 9.56 17.24 9.84
C VAL A 220 10.29 18.56 9.78
N HIS A 221 11.61 18.51 9.80
CA HIS A 221 12.44 19.71 9.70
C HIS A 221 12.43 20.26 8.26
N ASP A 222 12.56 21.57 8.09
CA ASP A 222 12.53 22.23 6.78
C ASP A 222 13.57 21.65 5.81
N SER A 223 14.76 21.28 6.28
CA SER A 223 15.79 20.63 5.44
C SER A 223 15.33 19.27 4.88
N MET A 224 14.42 18.56 5.56
CA MET A 224 13.81 17.32 5.00
C MET A 224 12.79 17.66 3.93
N LEU A 225 12.02 18.74 4.10
CA LEU A 225 11.07 19.21 3.07
C LEU A 225 11.82 19.66 1.82
N GLU A 226 12.91 20.42 1.98
CA GLU A 226 13.78 20.82 0.89
C GLU A 226 14.40 19.61 0.17
N TYR A 227 14.87 18.60 0.92
CA TYR A 227 15.43 17.38 0.35
C TYR A 227 14.40 16.58 -0.45
N MET A 228 13.18 16.40 0.06
CA MET A 228 12.08 15.75 -0.66
C MET A 228 11.74 16.52 -1.94
N ALA A 229 11.64 17.85 -1.86
CA ALA A 229 11.33 18.70 -3.01
C ALA A 229 12.43 18.63 -4.08
N ALA A 230 13.70 18.71 -3.67
CA ALA A 230 14.84 18.58 -4.55
C ALA A 230 14.90 17.21 -5.24
N LEU A 231 14.61 16.13 -4.50
CA LEU A 231 14.56 14.76 -5.03
C LEU A 231 13.47 14.63 -6.10
N VAL A 232 12.25 15.04 -5.81
CA VAL A 232 11.14 14.96 -6.76
C VAL A 232 11.39 15.83 -7.99
N ARG A 233 11.92 17.05 -7.80
CA ARG A 233 12.28 17.96 -8.89
C ARG A 233 13.35 17.35 -9.80
N LYS A 234 14.40 16.76 -9.21
CA LYS A 234 15.48 16.13 -9.97
C LYS A 234 15.02 14.91 -10.75
N VAL A 235 14.02 14.16 -10.24
CA VAL A 235 13.37 13.08 -11.00
C VAL A 235 12.62 13.66 -12.20
N ARG A 236 11.86 14.77 -12.05
CA ARG A 236 11.14 15.43 -13.16
C ARG A 236 12.06 15.97 -14.23
N GLU A 237 13.21 16.50 -13.83
CA GLU A 237 14.20 17.13 -14.73
C GLU A 237 15.18 16.10 -15.32
N HIS A 238 15.01 14.81 -15.02
CA HIS A 238 15.90 13.78 -15.52
C HIS A 238 15.70 13.58 -17.04
N PRO A 239 16.80 13.58 -17.87
CA PRO A 239 16.69 13.58 -19.33
C PRO A 239 16.01 12.35 -19.95
N LYS A 240 15.83 11.28 -19.19
CA LYS A 240 15.16 10.03 -19.62
C LYS A 240 13.70 9.96 -19.17
N VAL A 241 13.18 11.02 -18.57
CA VAL A 241 11.79 11.07 -18.04
C VAL A 241 10.94 11.89 -18.98
N GLU A 242 9.90 11.28 -19.51
CA GLU A 242 8.85 11.94 -20.29
C GLU A 242 7.89 12.72 -19.37
N VAL A 243 7.37 12.04 -18.31
CA VAL A 243 6.50 12.67 -17.31
C VAL A 243 6.98 12.28 -15.92
N GLY A 244 7.38 13.26 -15.12
CA GLY A 244 7.81 13.06 -13.75
C GLY A 244 6.68 13.08 -12.72
N PRO A 245 6.97 12.73 -11.45
CA PRO A 245 5.98 12.68 -10.39
C PRO A 245 5.25 14.02 -10.19
N SER A 246 3.93 13.98 -10.06
CA SER A 246 3.09 15.14 -9.74
C SER A 246 3.33 15.65 -8.30
N PRO A 247 2.74 16.79 -7.88
CA PRO A 247 2.75 17.19 -6.47
C PRO A 247 2.21 16.13 -5.51
N ARG A 248 1.32 15.22 -5.98
CA ARG A 248 0.86 14.06 -5.20
C ARG A 248 2.05 13.16 -4.81
N GLY A 249 3.05 13.01 -5.68
CA GLY A 249 4.27 12.25 -5.37
C GLY A 249 5.08 12.87 -4.22
N SER A 250 5.20 14.21 -4.17
CA SER A 250 5.86 14.90 -3.05
C SER A 250 5.09 14.72 -1.73
N LEU A 251 3.76 14.86 -1.77
CA LEU A 251 2.90 14.63 -0.62
C LEU A 251 2.91 13.16 -0.17
N ALA A 252 2.94 12.23 -1.10
CA ALA A 252 3.06 10.81 -0.81
C ALA A 252 4.39 10.50 -0.10
N LEU A 253 5.49 11.05 -0.60
CA LEU A 253 6.82 10.89 0.01
C LEU A 253 6.84 11.42 1.45
N LEU A 254 6.28 12.60 1.70
CA LEU A 254 6.14 13.18 3.03
C LEU A 254 5.33 12.26 3.97
N ARG A 255 4.14 11.84 3.53
CA ARG A 255 3.23 11.01 4.34
C ARG A 255 3.87 9.68 4.73
N VAL A 256 4.49 9.00 3.76
CA VAL A 256 5.11 7.68 4.02
C VAL A 256 6.35 7.82 4.89
N SER A 257 7.19 8.85 4.68
CA SER A 257 8.38 9.08 5.51
C SER A 257 8.02 9.35 6.98
N ARG A 258 6.96 10.12 7.23
CA ARG A 258 6.43 10.35 8.60
C ARG A 258 5.96 9.03 9.23
N ALA A 259 5.19 8.24 8.47
CA ALA A 259 4.68 6.96 8.94
C ALA A 259 5.82 5.97 9.22
N LEU A 260 6.85 5.94 8.38
CA LEU A 260 8.02 5.07 8.57
C LEU A 260 8.83 5.48 9.81
N ALA A 261 9.01 6.79 10.05
CA ALA A 261 9.63 7.30 11.28
C ALA A 261 8.87 6.83 12.53
N PHE A 262 7.53 6.91 12.49
CA PHE A 262 6.68 6.41 13.58
C PHE A 262 6.81 4.89 13.78
N VAL A 263 6.77 4.11 12.71
CA VAL A 263 6.96 2.64 12.74
C VAL A 263 8.31 2.28 13.38
N ARG A 264 9.35 3.08 13.11
CA ARG A 264 10.70 2.94 13.67
C ARG A 264 10.85 3.58 15.07
N GLY A 265 9.75 3.98 15.67
CA GLY A 265 9.72 4.51 17.05
C GLY A 265 10.29 5.91 17.24
N ARG A 266 10.37 6.70 16.16
CA ARG A 266 10.88 8.07 16.20
C ARG A 266 9.75 9.08 16.06
N GLY A 267 9.88 10.20 16.73
CA GLY A 267 8.97 11.34 16.63
C GLY A 267 9.36 12.34 15.53
N TYR A 268 10.33 12.03 14.68
CA TYR A 268 10.82 12.90 13.62
C TYR A 268 11.35 12.11 12.42
N VAL A 269 11.27 12.72 11.24
CA VAL A 269 11.74 12.15 9.98
C VAL A 269 13.25 12.35 9.82
N THR A 270 13.93 11.31 9.33
CA THR A 270 15.34 11.35 8.96
C THR A 270 15.53 11.21 7.45
N PRO A 271 16.69 11.56 6.88
CA PRO A 271 16.98 11.31 5.47
C PRO A 271 16.83 9.84 5.06
N ASP A 272 17.19 8.92 5.96
CA ASP A 272 17.08 7.48 5.70
C ASP A 272 15.64 7.03 5.48
N ASP A 273 14.67 7.65 6.18
CA ASP A 273 13.25 7.33 5.96
C ASP A 273 12.79 7.74 4.56
N ILE A 274 13.29 8.88 4.07
CA ILE A 274 12.97 9.39 2.75
C ILE A 274 13.60 8.50 1.67
N VAL A 275 14.88 8.18 1.82
CA VAL A 275 15.64 7.34 0.89
C VAL A 275 15.03 5.93 0.81
N ASP A 276 14.64 5.37 1.95
CA ASP A 276 14.07 4.02 2.04
C ASP A 276 12.77 3.84 1.25
N VAL A 277 11.96 4.87 1.14
CA VAL A 277 10.65 4.80 0.48
C VAL A 277 10.60 5.51 -0.87
N ALA A 278 11.66 6.23 -1.24
CA ALA A 278 11.67 7.05 -2.44
C ALA A 278 11.31 6.27 -3.71
N VAL A 279 11.91 5.09 -3.90
CA VAL A 279 11.64 4.24 -5.07
C VAL A 279 10.20 3.73 -5.05
N ASP A 280 9.73 3.24 -3.91
CA ASP A 280 8.39 2.66 -3.77
C ASP A 280 7.28 3.71 -3.95
N VAL A 281 7.58 4.98 -3.65
CA VAL A 281 6.65 6.10 -3.79
C VAL A 281 6.71 6.72 -5.19
N LEU A 282 7.88 6.87 -5.79
CA LEU A 282 8.06 7.70 -6.98
C LEU A 282 8.19 6.90 -8.28
N ALA A 283 8.63 5.64 -8.24
CA ALA A 283 8.92 4.87 -9.44
C ALA A 283 7.70 4.67 -10.34
N HIS A 284 6.54 4.38 -9.77
CA HIS A 284 5.29 4.18 -10.51
C HIS A 284 4.59 5.51 -10.94
N ARG A 285 5.20 6.64 -10.60
CA ARG A 285 4.80 8.00 -10.97
C ARG A 285 5.77 8.62 -11.97
N THR A 286 6.74 7.83 -12.44
CA THR A 286 7.80 8.29 -13.34
C THR A 286 7.67 7.55 -14.67
N ILE A 287 7.15 8.26 -15.67
CA ILE A 287 7.02 7.76 -17.04
C ILE A 287 8.34 8.00 -17.74
N VAL A 288 8.91 6.94 -18.27
CA VAL A 288 10.20 6.95 -18.95
C VAL A 288 9.98 7.11 -20.44
N GLU A 289 10.85 7.90 -21.11
CA GLU A 289 10.86 8.05 -22.56
C GLU A 289 10.87 6.67 -23.26
N VAL A 290 10.06 6.52 -24.34
CA VAL A 290 9.83 5.24 -25.00
C VAL A 290 11.14 4.58 -25.47
N ASP A 291 12.06 5.35 -26.05
CA ASP A 291 13.35 4.84 -26.51
C ASP A 291 14.18 4.28 -25.35
N GLN A 292 14.08 4.90 -24.19
CA GLN A 292 14.79 4.47 -22.98
C GLN A 292 14.16 3.21 -22.35
N VAL A 293 12.84 3.05 -22.45
CA VAL A 293 12.15 1.81 -22.03
C VAL A 293 12.65 0.62 -22.86
N LEU A 294 12.84 0.80 -24.17
CA LEU A 294 13.41 -0.24 -25.05
C LEU A 294 14.85 -0.62 -24.67
N GLU A 295 15.59 0.29 -24.07
CA GLU A 295 16.93 0.04 -23.51
C GLU A 295 16.90 -0.59 -22.09
N GLY A 296 15.71 -0.89 -21.55
CA GLY A 296 15.53 -1.49 -20.22
C GLY A 296 15.67 -0.49 -19.07
N VAL A 297 15.53 0.82 -19.33
CA VAL A 297 15.48 1.84 -18.28
C VAL A 297 14.08 1.82 -17.64
N THR A 298 14.03 1.87 -16.31
CA THR A 298 12.79 1.88 -15.55
C THR A 298 12.70 3.10 -14.62
N GLY A 299 11.51 3.52 -14.26
CA GLY A 299 11.31 4.58 -13.27
C GLY A 299 12.02 4.29 -11.95
N ALA A 300 12.06 3.03 -11.51
CA ALA A 300 12.78 2.60 -10.32
C ALA A 300 14.30 2.84 -10.42
N ARG A 301 14.88 2.57 -11.58
CA ARG A 301 16.30 2.84 -11.85
C ARG A 301 16.59 4.34 -11.81
N ILE A 302 15.78 5.16 -12.47
CA ILE A 302 15.94 6.61 -12.49
C ILE A 302 15.85 7.19 -11.07
N VAL A 303 14.80 6.83 -10.30
CA VAL A 303 14.66 7.30 -8.91
C VAL A 303 15.87 6.88 -8.07
N SER A 304 16.36 5.64 -8.22
CA SER A 304 17.53 5.14 -7.50
C SER A 304 18.81 5.93 -7.86
N GLU A 305 19.00 6.28 -9.12
CA GLU A 305 20.13 7.10 -9.60
C GLU A 305 20.06 8.52 -9.02
N VAL A 306 18.87 9.12 -9.01
CA VAL A 306 18.64 10.46 -8.42
C VAL A 306 18.90 10.45 -6.92
N VAL A 307 18.39 9.48 -6.18
CA VAL A 307 18.63 9.33 -4.73
C VAL A 307 20.14 9.25 -4.43
N LYS A 308 20.89 8.45 -5.18
CA LYS A 308 22.36 8.32 -5.02
C LYS A 308 23.12 9.59 -5.36
N SER A 309 22.59 10.42 -6.26
CA SER A 309 23.23 11.65 -6.73
C SER A 309 22.97 12.87 -5.84
N LEU A 310 22.02 12.79 -4.91
CA LEU A 310 21.63 13.86 -4.01
C LEU A 310 22.22 13.61 -2.62
N ALA A 311 23.06 14.52 -2.15
CA ALA A 311 23.59 14.43 -0.79
C ALA A 311 22.47 14.61 0.23
N PRO A 312 22.27 13.67 1.16
CA PRO A 312 21.26 13.82 2.19
C PRO A 312 21.66 14.96 3.14
N PRO A 313 20.69 15.75 3.64
CA PRO A 313 20.96 16.76 4.64
C PRO A 313 21.38 16.09 5.96
N ARG A 314 22.10 16.82 6.81
CA ARG A 314 22.38 16.34 8.16
C ARG A 314 21.05 16.23 8.94
N ALA A 315 20.88 15.11 9.64
CA ALA A 315 19.70 14.93 10.50
C ALA A 315 19.69 16.03 11.58
N THR A 316 18.66 16.86 11.55
CA THR A 316 18.47 17.90 12.56
C THR A 316 17.41 17.39 13.55
N LEU A 317 17.82 17.27 14.81
CA LEU A 317 16.89 16.88 15.88
C LEU A 317 15.83 17.97 16.10
N PRO A 318 14.59 17.59 16.47
CA PRO A 318 13.59 18.58 16.84
C PRO A 318 14.09 19.43 18.00
N PRO A 319 13.67 20.70 18.11
CA PRO A 319 13.98 21.52 19.27
C PRO A 319 13.48 20.81 20.52
N VAL A 320 14.33 20.72 21.51
CA VAL A 320 13.96 20.21 22.85
C VAL A 320 12.87 21.12 23.39
N ARG A 321 11.64 20.58 23.56
CA ARG A 321 10.53 21.27 24.22
C ARG A 321 10.65 21.18 25.72
#